data_5705afe56dac1c30ce7b788d8290ce5b
#
_entry.id   5705afe56dac1c30ce7b788d8290ce5b
#
_cell.length_a   1.000
_cell.length_b   1.000
_cell.length_c   1.000
_cell.angle_alpha   90.00
_cell.angle_beta   90.00
_cell.angle_gamma   90.00
#
_symmetry.space_group_name_H-M   'P 1'
#
loop_
_entity.id
_entity.type
_entity.pdbx_description
1 polymer ?
#
loop_
_entity_poly.entity_id
_entity_poly.type
_entity_poly.pdbx_seq_one_letter_code
_entity_poly.pdbx_strand_id
1 'polypeptide(L)'
;MRKFFLLLLLYLCQQTYSQEVNVVSVKQLPGTDVGKAYHPKFSPTGEYLLFTSDNYSGLKKYDLKNGKVTVVTKAPNAGYNVQISADGNNIFYREQSLNKRNMRETALKKIDLTNKKESQLMSSTRNFQLHKAVDGNILYVKGNLLSSKRV
;
A
#
# COMPACT_ATOMS: atom_id res chain seq x y z
N MET A 1 -22.12 -17.03 -46.67
CA MET A 1 -22.26 -16.16 -45.50
C MET A 1 -21.45 -16.62 -44.26
N ARG A 2 -21.50 -17.91 -43.84
CA ARG A 2 -20.72 -18.40 -42.64
C ARG A 2 -19.20 -18.23 -42.73
N LYS A 3 -18.60 -18.40 -43.92
CA LYS A 3 -17.14 -18.26 -44.11
C LYS A 3 -16.65 -16.81 -44.03
N PHE A 4 -17.49 -15.86 -44.41
CA PHE A 4 -17.20 -14.43 -44.35
C PHE A 4 -17.20 -13.88 -42.89
N PHE A 5 -18.11 -14.45 -42.08
CA PHE A 5 -18.22 -14.11 -40.66
C PHE A 5 -17.02 -14.61 -39.84
N LEU A 6 -16.48 -15.78 -40.19
CA LEU A 6 -15.29 -16.35 -39.55
C LEU A 6 -14.00 -15.54 -39.86
N LEU A 7 -13.88 -15.03 -41.10
CA LEU A 7 -12.78 -14.17 -41.52
C LEU A 7 -12.83 -12.80 -40.82
N LEU A 8 -14.01 -12.25 -40.61
CA LEU A 8 -14.21 -10.98 -39.87
C LEU A 8 -13.86 -11.11 -38.38
N LEU A 9 -14.20 -12.25 -37.76
CA LEU A 9 -13.84 -12.55 -36.37
C LEU A 9 -12.33 -12.72 -36.18
N LEU A 10 -11.65 -13.34 -37.12
CA LEU A 10 -10.19 -13.48 -37.09
C LEU A 10 -9.48 -12.14 -37.26
N TYR A 11 -10.04 -11.20 -38.03
CA TYR A 11 -9.47 -9.86 -38.20
C TYR A 11 -9.65 -8.98 -36.97
N LEU A 12 -10.73 -9.16 -36.21
CA LEU A 12 -10.97 -8.44 -34.95
C LEU A 12 -10.07 -8.91 -33.79
N CYS A 13 -9.57 -10.14 -33.81
CA CYS A 13 -8.66 -10.67 -32.79
C CYS A 13 -7.22 -10.16 -32.89
N GLN A 14 -6.83 -9.48 -33.96
CA GLN A 14 -5.44 -9.01 -34.15
C GLN A 14 -5.17 -7.60 -33.57
N GLN A 15 -6.14 -6.97 -32.93
CA GLN A 15 -6.01 -5.62 -32.36
C GLN A 15 -5.63 -5.64 -30.87
N THR A 16 -4.83 -6.61 -30.42
CA THR A 16 -4.18 -6.50 -29.11
C THR A 16 -2.99 -5.57 -29.24
N TYR A 17 -3.22 -4.29 -29.06
CA TYR A 17 -2.14 -3.33 -28.90
C TYR A 17 -1.44 -3.61 -27.57
N SER A 18 -0.26 -4.20 -27.64
CA SER A 18 0.67 -4.17 -26.52
C SER A 18 1.08 -2.70 -26.33
N GLN A 19 0.74 -2.11 -25.19
CA GLN A 19 1.30 -0.81 -24.81
C GLN A 19 2.78 -1.00 -24.53
N GLU A 20 3.63 -0.55 -25.43
CA GLU A 20 5.07 -0.42 -25.15
C GLU A 20 5.25 0.66 -24.07
N VAL A 21 5.76 0.24 -22.91
CA VAL A 21 6.15 1.18 -21.85
C VAL A 21 7.52 1.75 -22.23
N ASN A 22 7.51 2.94 -22.82
CA ASN A 22 8.74 3.68 -23.10
C ASN A 22 9.22 4.37 -21.82
N VAL A 23 10.36 3.92 -21.27
CA VAL A 23 11.03 4.61 -20.17
C VAL A 23 11.71 5.86 -20.72
N VAL A 24 11.10 7.03 -20.50
CA VAL A 24 11.59 8.31 -20.99
C VAL A 24 12.79 8.80 -20.19
N SER A 25 12.81 8.56 -18.89
CA SER A 25 13.95 8.91 -18.03
C SER A 25 13.97 8.09 -16.73
N VAL A 26 15.16 7.87 -16.20
CA VAL A 26 15.37 7.34 -14.86
C VAL A 26 16.08 8.40 -14.05
N LYS A 27 15.47 8.87 -12.96
CA LYS A 27 16.05 9.88 -12.09
C LYS A 27 16.06 9.38 -10.66
N GLN A 28 17.20 9.51 -10.00
CA GLN A 28 17.30 9.28 -8.57
C GLN A 28 16.54 10.38 -7.82
N LEU A 29 15.69 9.99 -6.86
CA LEU A 29 14.98 10.96 -6.02
C LEU A 29 15.98 11.74 -5.16
N PRO A 30 15.96 13.08 -5.20
CA PRO A 30 16.86 13.90 -4.38
C PRO A 30 16.53 13.79 -2.89
N GLY A 31 17.53 14.04 -2.02
CA GLY A 31 17.32 14.06 -0.56
C GLY A 31 17.26 12.69 0.10
N THR A 32 17.83 11.67 -0.51
CA THR A 32 17.82 10.30 0.01
C THR A 32 18.91 10.01 1.07
N ASP A 33 19.23 10.94 1.94
CA ASP A 33 19.94 10.66 3.22
C ASP A 33 19.12 9.76 4.17
N VAL A 34 18.11 9.12 3.63
CA VAL A 34 17.18 8.24 4.34
C VAL A 34 17.70 6.83 4.54
N GLY A 35 18.93 6.55 4.13
CA GLY A 35 19.47 5.20 4.13
C GLY A 35 18.76 4.33 3.07
N LYS A 36 18.85 3.02 3.25
CA LYS A 36 18.19 2.07 2.34
C LYS A 36 16.66 2.19 2.46
N ALA A 37 16.00 2.43 1.33
CA ALA A 37 14.54 2.50 1.21
C ALA A 37 14.01 1.20 0.60
N TYR A 38 13.05 0.57 1.26
CA TYR A 38 12.46 -0.70 0.85
C TYR A 38 10.95 -0.56 0.64
N HIS A 39 10.39 -1.41 -0.22
CA HIS A 39 8.95 -1.55 -0.46
C HIS A 39 8.26 -0.22 -0.75
N PRO A 40 8.71 0.53 -1.78
CA PRO A 40 8.10 1.79 -2.13
C PRO A 40 6.66 1.59 -2.59
N LYS A 41 5.76 2.48 -2.15
CA LYS A 41 4.35 2.49 -2.53
C LYS A 41 3.90 3.92 -2.80
N PHE A 42 3.48 4.19 -4.03
CA PHE A 42 2.92 5.50 -4.38
C PHE A 42 1.55 5.71 -3.75
N SER A 43 1.28 6.95 -3.36
CA SER A 43 -0.08 7.35 -3.02
C SER A 43 -0.96 7.30 -4.27
N PRO A 44 -2.26 6.95 -4.14
CA PRO A 44 -3.18 6.99 -5.27
C PRO A 44 -3.31 8.38 -5.92
N THR A 45 -3.05 9.44 -5.16
CA THR A 45 -3.06 10.84 -5.66
C THR A 45 -1.77 11.23 -6.38
N GLY A 46 -0.71 10.41 -6.32
CA GLY A 46 0.58 10.73 -6.91
C GLY A 46 1.38 11.82 -6.18
N GLU A 47 0.96 12.24 -4.98
CA GLU A 47 1.60 13.34 -4.25
C GLU A 47 2.82 12.91 -3.44
N TYR A 48 2.84 11.65 -3.02
CA TYR A 48 3.91 11.13 -2.19
C TYR A 48 4.19 9.65 -2.41
N LEU A 49 5.36 9.23 -1.93
CA LEU A 49 5.81 7.86 -1.87
C LEU A 49 5.96 7.43 -0.41
N LEU A 50 5.40 6.28 -0.03
CA LEU A 50 5.71 5.61 1.22
C LEU A 50 6.84 4.61 1.01
N PHE A 51 7.69 4.46 2.02
CA PHE A 51 8.72 3.43 2.04
C PHE A 51 9.06 3.05 3.49
N THR A 52 9.75 1.94 3.67
CA THR A 52 10.11 1.39 4.97
C THR A 52 11.59 1.03 5.04
N SER A 53 12.07 0.60 6.19
CA SER A 53 13.40 0.00 6.35
C SER A 53 13.40 -1.49 5.95
N ASP A 54 14.57 -2.11 5.96
CA ASP A 54 14.80 -3.51 5.57
C ASP A 54 13.94 -4.53 6.34
N ASN A 55 13.64 -4.30 7.61
CA ASN A 55 12.84 -5.17 8.45
C ASN A 55 11.37 -4.74 8.55
N TYR A 56 10.84 -4.02 7.57
CA TYR A 56 9.50 -3.43 7.59
C TYR A 56 9.24 -2.53 8.81
N SER A 57 10.28 -2.09 9.51
CA SER A 57 10.16 -1.25 10.69
C SER A 57 9.95 0.20 10.30
N GLY A 58 8.87 0.78 10.83
CA GLY A 58 8.50 2.14 10.54
C GLY A 58 8.00 2.39 9.13
N LEU A 59 7.46 3.57 8.92
CA LEU A 59 7.06 4.13 7.63
C LEU A 59 7.59 5.53 7.50
N LYS A 60 8.11 5.85 6.32
CA LYS A 60 8.53 7.20 5.92
C LYS A 60 7.73 7.61 4.69
N LYS A 61 7.44 8.90 4.60
CA LYS A 61 6.78 9.55 3.47
C LYS A 61 7.77 10.48 2.78
N TYR A 62 7.96 10.29 1.48
CA TYR A 62 8.66 11.22 0.60
C TYR A 62 7.64 12.04 -0.16
N ASP A 63 7.64 13.32 0.00
CA ASP A 63 6.79 14.26 -0.73
C ASP A 63 7.39 14.52 -2.11
N LEU A 64 6.65 14.18 -3.18
CA LEU A 64 7.14 14.27 -4.56
C LEU A 64 7.25 15.72 -5.07
N LYS A 65 6.53 16.66 -4.44
CA LYS A 65 6.54 18.06 -4.83
C LYS A 65 7.77 18.81 -4.31
N ASN A 66 8.12 18.59 -3.05
CA ASN A 66 9.18 19.35 -2.37
C ASN A 66 10.39 18.51 -1.97
N GLY A 67 10.39 17.20 -2.22
CA GLY A 67 11.49 16.29 -1.89
C GLY A 67 11.67 16.03 -0.40
N LYS A 68 10.72 16.44 0.46
CA LYS A 68 10.83 16.31 1.90
C LYS A 68 10.52 14.90 2.37
N VAL A 69 11.38 14.35 3.21
CA VAL A 69 11.13 13.09 3.91
C VAL A 69 10.59 13.35 5.31
N THR A 70 9.52 12.66 5.68
CA THR A 70 8.93 12.71 7.01
C THR A 70 8.70 11.30 7.55
N VAL A 71 8.95 11.11 8.85
CA VAL A 71 8.60 9.86 9.53
C VAL A 71 7.10 9.85 9.81
N VAL A 72 6.41 8.83 9.30
CA VAL A 72 4.98 8.61 9.54
C VAL A 72 4.78 7.85 10.85
N THR A 73 5.50 6.75 11.02
CA THR A 73 5.51 5.97 12.27
C THR A 73 6.83 5.21 12.41
N LYS A 74 7.20 4.87 13.64
CA LYS A 74 8.35 4.01 13.96
C LYS A 74 7.90 2.59 14.36
N ALA A 75 6.62 2.29 14.26
CA ALA A 75 6.04 1.04 14.72
C ALA A 75 6.68 -0.19 14.02
N PRO A 76 6.94 -1.27 14.78
CA PRO A 76 7.47 -2.50 14.21
C PRO A 76 6.50 -3.11 13.20
N ASN A 77 7.03 -3.59 12.08
CA ASN A 77 6.27 -4.21 10.99
C ASN A 77 5.26 -3.30 10.27
N ALA A 78 5.31 -1.98 10.49
CA ALA A 78 4.39 -1.03 9.87
C ALA A 78 4.50 -0.99 8.34
N GLY A 79 5.68 -1.26 7.80
CA GLY A 79 5.93 -1.29 6.36
C GLY A 79 5.40 -2.53 5.64
N TYR A 80 5.04 -3.58 6.39
CA TYR A 80 4.57 -4.81 5.77
C TYR A 80 3.12 -4.69 5.32
N ASN A 81 2.91 -4.74 4.01
CA ASN A 81 1.59 -4.74 3.37
C ASN A 81 0.72 -3.51 3.73
N VAL A 82 1.35 -2.34 3.86
CA VAL A 82 0.68 -1.07 4.12
C VAL A 82 -0.35 -0.76 3.04
N GLN A 83 -1.49 -0.16 3.42
CA GLN A 83 -2.53 0.31 2.51
C GLN A 83 -2.73 1.82 2.65
N ILE A 84 -3.09 2.45 1.54
CA ILE A 84 -3.37 3.89 1.48
C ILE A 84 -4.81 4.04 1.01
N SER A 85 -5.59 4.92 1.63
CA SER A 85 -6.94 5.26 1.15
C SER A 85 -6.90 5.92 -0.24
N ALA A 86 -8.00 5.84 -0.97
CA ALA A 86 -8.08 6.37 -2.33
C ALA A 86 -7.80 7.88 -2.42
N ASP A 87 -8.15 8.63 -1.38
CA ASP A 87 -7.89 10.06 -1.24
C ASP A 87 -6.45 10.39 -0.80
N GLY A 88 -5.63 9.37 -0.50
CA GLY A 88 -4.26 9.53 -0.04
C GLY A 88 -4.10 10.00 1.41
N ASN A 89 -5.17 10.30 2.13
CA ASN A 89 -5.10 10.95 3.45
C ASN A 89 -4.92 9.96 4.61
N ASN A 90 -5.31 8.70 4.43
CA ASN A 90 -5.23 7.70 5.47
C ASN A 90 -4.26 6.57 5.11
N ILE A 91 -3.42 6.20 6.06
CA ILE A 91 -2.51 5.07 5.96
C ILE A 91 -2.95 4.00 6.95
N PHE A 92 -3.14 2.78 6.44
CA PHE A 92 -3.48 1.61 7.23
C PHE A 92 -2.27 0.68 7.27
N TYR A 93 -1.86 0.31 8.47
CA TYR A 93 -0.69 -0.53 8.67
C TYR A 93 -0.89 -1.49 9.83
N ARG A 94 0.01 -2.45 9.94
CA ARG A 94 0.02 -3.44 11.02
C ARG A 94 1.21 -3.17 11.92
N GLU A 95 0.95 -3.15 13.21
CA GLU A 95 1.99 -3.12 14.23
C GLU A 95 2.05 -4.48 14.92
N GLN A 96 3.25 -5.01 15.10
CA GLN A 96 3.47 -6.22 15.87
C GLN A 96 4.06 -5.88 17.24
N SER A 97 3.48 -6.46 18.28
CA SER A 97 3.93 -6.33 19.66
C SER A 97 3.76 -7.64 20.42
N LEU A 98 4.26 -7.69 21.64
CA LEU A 98 3.94 -8.76 22.59
C LEU A 98 2.87 -8.24 23.54
N ASN A 99 1.83 -9.03 23.75
CA ASN A 99 0.80 -8.72 24.72
C ASN A 99 1.25 -9.07 26.16
N LYS A 100 0.40 -8.79 27.16
CA LYS A 100 0.68 -9.06 28.59
C LYS A 100 0.97 -10.55 28.90
N ARG A 101 0.59 -11.47 28.03
CA ARG A 101 0.84 -12.91 28.16
C ARG A 101 2.06 -13.34 27.32
N ASN A 102 2.89 -12.42 26.90
CA ASN A 102 4.08 -12.66 26.07
C ASN A 102 3.77 -13.34 24.71
N MET A 103 2.53 -13.21 24.24
CA MET A 103 2.11 -13.71 22.93
C MET A 103 2.21 -12.61 21.89
N ARG A 104 2.64 -12.95 20.68
CA ARG A 104 2.64 -12.01 19.55
C ARG A 104 1.22 -11.55 19.26
N GLU A 105 1.03 -10.26 19.23
CA GLU A 105 -0.21 -9.60 18.85
C GLU A 105 0.04 -8.68 17.66
N THR A 106 -0.90 -8.66 16.72
CA THR A 106 -0.89 -7.76 15.58
C THR A 106 -2.07 -6.81 15.69
N ALA A 107 -1.78 -5.52 15.74
CA ALA A 107 -2.78 -4.45 15.70
C ALA A 107 -2.92 -3.90 14.28
N LEU A 108 -4.14 -3.66 13.83
CA LEU A 108 -4.45 -2.82 12.68
C LEU A 108 -4.60 -1.38 13.17
N LYS A 109 -3.78 -0.51 12.62
CA LYS A 109 -3.78 0.92 12.95
C LYS A 109 -4.04 1.77 11.71
N LYS A 110 -4.61 2.95 11.94
CA LYS A 110 -4.84 4.00 10.96
C LYS A 110 -4.11 5.26 11.39
N ILE A 111 -3.42 5.90 10.46
CA ILE A 111 -2.90 7.26 10.62
C ILE A 111 -3.61 8.15 9.61
N ASP A 112 -4.22 9.21 10.10
CA ASP A 112 -4.71 10.32 9.30
C ASP A 112 -3.55 11.32 9.11
N LEU A 113 -3.11 11.49 7.86
CA LEU A 113 -1.99 12.37 7.53
C LEU A 113 -2.30 13.86 7.68
N THR A 114 -3.58 14.23 7.64
CA THR A 114 -4.04 15.62 7.72
C THR A 114 -3.85 16.18 9.13
N ASN A 115 -4.26 15.41 10.14
CA ASN A 115 -4.19 15.81 11.54
C ASN A 115 -3.13 15.04 12.34
N LYS A 116 -2.42 14.10 11.71
CA LYS A 116 -1.40 13.21 12.28
C LYS A 116 -1.93 12.34 13.43
N LYS A 117 -3.24 12.07 13.42
CA LYS A 117 -3.90 11.27 14.46
C LYS A 117 -3.76 9.78 14.13
N GLU A 118 -3.22 9.04 15.09
CA GLU A 118 -3.17 7.59 15.04
C GLU A 118 -4.35 6.99 15.83
N SER A 119 -4.94 5.92 15.31
CA SER A 119 -5.99 5.16 15.98
C SER A 119 -5.81 3.67 15.72
N GLN A 120 -6.12 2.86 16.74
CA GLN A 120 -6.16 1.41 16.63
C GLN A 120 -7.57 0.98 16.25
N LEU A 121 -7.69 0.23 15.16
CA LEU A 121 -8.98 -0.24 14.64
C LEU A 121 -9.33 -1.64 15.17
N MET A 122 -8.33 -2.49 15.35
CA MET A 122 -8.48 -3.85 15.90
C MET A 122 -7.13 -4.41 16.33
N SER A 123 -7.16 -5.48 17.15
CA SER A 123 -5.99 -6.32 17.40
C SER A 123 -6.35 -7.80 17.36
N SER A 124 -5.35 -8.65 17.15
CA SER A 124 -5.50 -10.10 17.10
C SER A 124 -4.19 -10.81 17.37
N THR A 125 -4.26 -11.89 18.13
CA THR A 125 -3.15 -12.85 18.29
C THR A 125 -2.98 -13.77 17.07
N ARG A 126 -4.01 -13.86 16.22
CA ARG A 126 -3.92 -14.53 14.91
C ARG A 126 -3.47 -13.51 13.87
N ASN A 127 -2.49 -13.90 13.07
CA ASN A 127 -2.00 -13.05 11.99
C ASN A 127 -3.12 -12.76 10.96
N PHE A 128 -3.10 -11.56 10.40
CA PHE A 128 -3.97 -11.16 9.31
C PHE A 128 -3.17 -10.31 8.29
N GLN A 129 -3.64 -10.26 7.07
CA GLN A 129 -3.02 -9.48 6.00
C GLN A 129 -3.99 -8.42 5.49
N LEU A 130 -3.50 -7.20 5.28
CA LEU A 130 -4.27 -6.14 4.65
C LEU A 130 -4.32 -6.37 3.15
N HIS A 131 -5.46 -6.13 2.55
CA HIS A 131 -5.66 -6.32 1.11
C HIS A 131 -5.79 -4.97 0.39
N LYS A 132 -6.83 -4.22 0.73
CA LYS A 132 -7.13 -2.95 0.06
C LYS A 132 -8.00 -2.06 0.95
N ALA A 133 -7.80 -0.73 0.84
CA ALA A 133 -8.71 0.26 1.38
C ALA A 133 -9.70 0.68 0.26
N VAL A 134 -10.99 0.50 0.48
CA VAL A 134 -12.06 0.77 -0.51
C VAL A 134 -13.27 1.36 0.21
N ASP A 135 -13.77 2.49 -0.27
CA ASP A 135 -15.05 3.08 0.14
C ASP A 135 -15.27 3.16 1.67
N GLY A 136 -14.27 3.67 2.39
CA GLY A 136 -14.33 3.78 3.84
C GLY A 136 -14.22 2.45 4.59
N ASN A 137 -13.76 1.39 3.92
CA ASN A 137 -13.49 0.10 4.53
C ASN A 137 -12.06 -0.33 4.28
N ILE A 138 -11.49 -1.08 5.23
CA ILE A 138 -10.25 -1.82 5.01
C ILE A 138 -10.57 -3.31 4.90
N LEU A 139 -10.19 -3.90 3.77
CA LEU A 139 -10.30 -5.33 3.53
C LEU A 139 -9.06 -6.03 4.07
N TYR A 140 -9.25 -7.13 4.78
CA TYR A 140 -8.16 -7.95 5.31
C TYR A 140 -8.52 -9.43 5.30
N VAL A 141 -7.50 -10.28 5.23
CA VAL A 141 -7.63 -11.74 5.32
C VAL A 141 -7.10 -12.20 6.64
N LYS A 142 -7.92 -12.96 7.39
CA LYS A 142 -7.55 -13.60 8.65
C LYS A 142 -7.76 -15.11 8.53
N GLY A 143 -6.67 -15.88 8.49
CA GLY A 143 -6.74 -17.27 8.07
C GLY A 143 -7.22 -17.38 6.63
N ASN A 144 -8.31 -18.10 6.39
CA ASN A 144 -8.92 -18.27 5.06
C ASN A 144 -10.15 -17.36 4.83
N LEU A 145 -10.43 -16.43 5.77
CA LEU A 145 -11.60 -15.58 5.71
C LEU A 145 -11.23 -14.17 5.27
N LEU A 146 -11.86 -13.70 4.19
CA LEU A 146 -11.89 -12.29 3.81
C LEU A 146 -12.88 -11.55 4.70
N SER A 147 -12.43 -10.47 5.28
CA SER A 147 -13.22 -9.64 6.21
C SER A 147 -13.05 -8.16 5.86
N SER A 148 -13.97 -7.34 6.32
CA SER A 148 -13.87 -5.88 6.19
C SER A 148 -14.03 -5.21 7.55
N LYS A 149 -13.41 -4.05 7.69
CA LYS A 149 -13.58 -3.15 8.84
C LYS A 149 -13.85 -1.75 8.33
N ARG A 150 -14.96 -1.16 8.78
CA ARG A 150 -15.26 0.25 8.51
C ARG A 150 -14.28 1.14 9.27
N VAL A 151 -13.80 2.23 8.62
CA VAL A 151 -12.72 3.09 9.10
C VAL A 151 -13.06 4.56 9.01
#